data_817f38a2758d01f6039ba666abd40270
#
_entry.id   817f38a2758d01f6039ba666abd40270
#
_cell.length_a   1.000
_cell.length_b   1.000
_cell.length_c   1.000
_cell.angle_alpha   90.00
_cell.angle_beta   90.00
_cell.angle_gamma   90.00
#
_symmetry.space_group_name_H-M   'P 1'
#
loop_
_entity.id
_entity.type
_entity.pdbx_description
1 polymer ?
#
loop_
_entity_poly.entity_id
_entity_poly.type
_entity_poly.pdbx_seq_one_letter_code
_entity_poly.pdbx_strand_id
1 'polypeptide(L)'
;VIKQIPAGTPHIVNSIMCRPERYERMVPMTAEYNADFVALMWGPDGLPRDENERAALCVELLYFANEAGIPNEKIWVDGIVTPVNIQQPQAISLMEFQKMIPDMAPGARSTCGLSNISNGPPDHLRPILNQTYTVMLMKCGMESIITDPRDEQQTAICKGERQDVVDLIYGMLDGTEPDRASLSKELLDYAKTVDVILGKTLYSDSWLEI
;
A
#
# COMPACT_ATOMS: atom_id res chain seq x y z
N VAL A 1 -15.56 17.65 -13.76
CA VAL A 1 -15.90 17.24 -12.39
C VAL A 1 -15.31 18.25 -11.39
N ILE A 2 -13.98 18.49 -11.32
CA ILE A 2 -13.35 19.35 -10.30
C ILE A 2 -13.97 20.78 -10.24
N LYS A 3 -14.30 21.37 -11.39
CA LYS A 3 -14.96 22.70 -11.49
C LYS A 3 -16.36 22.78 -10.85
N GLN A 4 -16.95 21.63 -10.50
CA GLN A 4 -18.27 21.57 -9.87
C GLN A 4 -18.20 21.36 -8.35
N ILE A 5 -17.00 21.20 -7.81
CA ILE A 5 -16.78 21.09 -6.37
C ILE A 5 -16.91 22.51 -5.76
N PRO A 6 -17.73 22.71 -4.72
CA PRO A 6 -17.84 24.01 -4.05
C PRO A 6 -16.48 24.48 -3.52
N ALA A 7 -16.21 25.78 -3.63
CA ALA A 7 -14.98 26.37 -3.12
C ALA A 7 -14.78 26.05 -1.63
N GLY A 8 -13.56 25.65 -1.26
CA GLY A 8 -13.20 25.29 0.12
C GLY A 8 -13.56 23.87 0.54
N THR A 9 -14.18 23.06 -0.33
CA THR A 9 -14.42 21.65 -0.05
C THR A 9 -13.11 20.86 -0.19
N PRO A 10 -12.62 20.17 0.85
CA PRO A 10 -11.45 19.29 0.72
C PRO A 10 -11.72 18.16 -0.29
N HIS A 11 -10.79 17.94 -1.19
CA HIS A 11 -10.90 16.88 -2.18
C HIS A 11 -9.53 16.38 -2.63
N ILE A 12 -9.50 15.15 -3.11
CA ILE A 12 -8.32 14.47 -3.57
C ILE A 12 -8.51 13.97 -5.02
N VAL A 13 -7.51 14.20 -5.86
CA VAL A 13 -7.46 13.65 -7.23
C VAL A 13 -6.86 12.25 -7.17
N ASN A 14 -7.66 11.23 -7.36
CA ASN A 14 -7.19 9.85 -7.39
C ASN A 14 -7.31 9.30 -8.83
N SER A 15 -6.20 9.21 -9.57
CA SER A 15 -4.80 9.43 -9.25
C SER A 15 -4.05 10.08 -10.42
N ILE A 16 -2.85 10.54 -10.19
CA ILE A 16 -1.93 11.04 -11.22
C ILE A 16 -0.79 10.01 -11.38
N MET A 17 -0.70 9.41 -12.56
CA MET A 17 0.38 8.47 -12.91
C MET A 17 1.69 9.20 -13.15
N CYS A 18 2.83 8.54 -12.89
CA CYS A 18 4.18 9.02 -13.17
C CYS A 18 4.52 8.93 -14.67
N ARG A 19 3.68 9.54 -15.50
CA ARG A 19 3.85 9.66 -16.95
C ARG A 19 3.80 11.13 -17.35
N PRO A 20 4.77 11.65 -18.12
CA PRO A 20 4.80 13.05 -18.53
C PRO A 20 3.48 13.56 -19.08
N GLU A 21 2.87 12.84 -20.01
CA GLU A 21 1.59 13.20 -20.64
C GLU A 21 0.41 13.26 -19.64
N ARG A 22 0.57 12.68 -18.44
CA ARG A 22 -0.44 12.71 -17.38
C ARG A 22 -0.14 13.82 -16.37
N TYR A 23 1.07 13.85 -15.79
CA TYR A 23 1.37 14.78 -14.71
C TYR A 23 1.53 16.22 -15.20
N GLU A 24 2.11 16.45 -16.40
CA GLU A 24 2.24 17.80 -16.98
C GLU A 24 0.89 18.50 -17.16
N ARG A 25 -0.17 17.72 -17.39
CA ARG A 25 -1.53 18.25 -17.52
C ARG A 25 -2.27 18.32 -16.19
N MET A 26 -2.14 17.31 -15.34
CA MET A 26 -2.99 17.14 -14.16
C MET A 26 -2.43 17.87 -12.93
N VAL A 27 -1.11 17.95 -12.77
CA VAL A 27 -0.51 18.64 -11.61
C VAL A 27 -0.82 20.13 -11.61
N PRO A 28 -0.67 20.90 -12.72
CA PRO A 28 -1.07 22.31 -12.73
C PRO A 28 -2.56 22.52 -12.41
N MET A 29 -3.44 21.65 -12.92
CA MET A 29 -4.86 21.69 -12.59
C MET A 29 -5.10 21.42 -11.09
N THR A 30 -4.39 20.45 -10.50
CA THR A 30 -4.48 20.14 -9.08
C THR A 30 -4.06 21.32 -8.21
N ALA A 31 -2.98 22.00 -8.61
CA ALA A 31 -2.51 23.25 -7.97
C ALA A 31 -3.55 24.37 -8.07
N GLU A 32 -4.13 24.61 -9.26
CA GLU A 32 -5.17 25.64 -9.50
C GLU A 32 -6.36 25.48 -8.55
N TYR A 33 -6.78 24.23 -8.29
CA TYR A 33 -7.94 23.94 -7.43
C TYR A 33 -7.56 23.65 -5.98
N ASN A 34 -6.30 23.84 -5.59
CA ASN A 34 -5.79 23.60 -4.25
C ASN A 34 -6.14 22.19 -3.71
N ALA A 35 -6.18 21.19 -4.59
CA ALA A 35 -6.54 19.81 -4.28
C ALA A 35 -5.33 19.02 -3.74
N ASP A 36 -5.61 17.97 -2.98
CA ASP A 36 -4.66 16.89 -2.76
C ASP A 36 -4.65 15.96 -3.98
N PHE A 37 -3.63 15.10 -4.12
CA PHE A 37 -3.65 14.06 -5.14
C PHE A 37 -2.90 12.80 -4.72
N VAL A 38 -3.33 11.66 -5.29
CA VAL A 38 -2.63 10.40 -5.21
C VAL A 38 -1.59 10.35 -6.31
N ALA A 39 -0.31 10.30 -5.92
CA ALA A 39 0.82 10.06 -6.81
C ALA A 39 0.96 8.56 -7.02
N LEU A 40 0.48 8.07 -8.17
CA LEU A 40 0.48 6.65 -8.50
C LEU A 40 1.78 6.26 -9.21
N MET A 41 2.56 5.36 -8.61
CA MET A 41 3.87 4.92 -9.11
C MET A 41 3.73 4.00 -10.34
N TRP A 42 3.01 4.47 -11.34
CA TRP A 42 2.87 3.83 -12.64
C TRP A 42 3.60 4.67 -13.70
N GLY A 43 4.77 4.18 -14.11
CA GLY A 43 5.65 4.89 -15.04
C GLY A 43 5.29 4.73 -16.53
N PRO A 44 6.09 5.31 -17.42
CA PRO A 44 5.95 5.14 -18.88
C PRO A 44 6.00 3.67 -19.30
N ASP A 45 6.87 2.88 -18.68
CA ASP A 45 7.06 1.45 -18.96
C ASP A 45 6.08 0.55 -18.19
N GLY A 46 5.17 1.13 -17.41
CA GLY A 46 4.16 0.42 -16.62
C GLY A 46 4.50 0.33 -15.15
N LEU A 47 4.27 -0.86 -14.54
CA LEU A 47 4.56 -1.12 -13.15
C LEU A 47 6.08 -1.14 -12.89
N PRO A 48 6.59 -0.44 -11.86
CA PRO A 48 8.00 -0.50 -11.49
C PRO A 48 8.47 -1.92 -11.16
N ARG A 49 9.70 -2.24 -11.54
CA ARG A 49 10.29 -3.57 -11.32
C ARG A 49 10.62 -3.82 -9.85
N ASP A 50 11.06 -2.77 -9.16
CA ASP A 50 11.52 -2.83 -7.78
C ASP A 50 11.29 -1.51 -7.01
N GLU A 51 11.70 -1.45 -5.74
CA GLU A 51 11.60 -0.29 -4.87
C GLU A 51 12.40 0.91 -5.38
N ASN A 52 13.55 0.68 -6.04
CA ASN A 52 14.41 1.77 -6.53
C ASN A 52 13.76 2.46 -7.73
N GLU A 53 13.14 1.71 -8.62
CA GLU A 53 12.39 2.27 -9.74
C GLU A 53 11.16 3.04 -9.26
N ARG A 54 10.45 2.53 -8.20
CA ARG A 54 9.39 3.29 -7.54
C ARG A 54 9.91 4.59 -6.95
N ALA A 55 11.07 4.55 -6.29
CA ALA A 55 11.71 5.73 -5.70
C ALA A 55 12.05 6.78 -6.76
N ALA A 56 12.61 6.37 -7.88
CA ALA A 56 12.92 7.26 -8.99
C ALA A 56 11.67 7.97 -9.54
N LEU A 57 10.60 7.21 -9.80
CA LEU A 57 9.32 7.76 -10.25
C LEU A 57 8.70 8.71 -9.20
N CYS A 58 8.80 8.36 -7.92
CA CYS A 58 8.31 9.18 -6.83
C CYS A 58 9.01 10.54 -6.81
N VAL A 59 10.34 10.56 -6.81
CA VAL A 59 11.14 11.79 -6.79
C VAL A 59 10.84 12.67 -8.00
N GLU A 60 10.72 12.09 -9.18
CA GLU A 60 10.39 12.82 -10.41
C GLU A 60 9.02 13.52 -10.30
N LEU A 61 7.98 12.79 -9.93
CA LEU A 61 6.63 13.36 -9.82
C LEU A 61 6.52 14.40 -8.70
N LEU A 62 7.16 14.14 -7.54
CA LEU A 62 7.16 15.09 -6.44
C LEU A 62 7.89 16.38 -6.82
N TYR A 63 9.06 16.27 -7.47
CA TYR A 63 9.77 17.44 -7.96
C TYR A 63 8.89 18.30 -8.87
N PHE A 64 8.21 17.69 -9.83
CA PHE A 64 7.30 18.38 -10.73
C PHE A 64 6.11 19.02 -9.99
N ALA A 65 5.57 18.34 -8.97
CA ALA A 65 4.47 18.87 -8.16
C ALA A 65 4.91 20.06 -7.29
N ASN A 66 6.10 19.98 -6.69
CA ASN A 66 6.65 21.07 -5.88
C ASN A 66 6.96 22.32 -6.73
N GLU A 67 7.51 22.16 -7.95
CA GLU A 67 7.70 23.26 -8.90
C GLU A 67 6.37 23.92 -9.31
N ALA A 68 5.26 23.17 -9.29
CA ALA A 68 3.92 23.70 -9.51
C ALA A 68 3.28 24.31 -8.24
N GLY A 69 4.00 24.35 -7.12
CA GLY A 69 3.56 24.93 -5.86
C GLY A 69 2.70 24.02 -4.98
N ILE A 70 2.67 22.71 -5.26
CA ILE A 70 1.97 21.72 -4.39
C ILE A 70 2.96 21.22 -3.33
N PRO A 71 2.73 21.46 -2.03
CA PRO A 71 3.60 20.96 -0.97
C PRO A 71 3.39 19.46 -0.75
N ASN A 72 4.41 18.79 -0.17
CA ASN A 72 4.38 17.34 0.04
C ASN A 72 3.18 16.86 0.86
N GLU A 73 2.72 17.64 1.84
CA GLU A 73 1.58 17.32 2.72
C GLU A 73 0.27 17.10 1.96
N LYS A 74 0.21 17.53 0.69
CA LYS A 74 -0.94 17.34 -0.22
C LYS A 74 -0.77 16.16 -1.16
N ILE A 75 0.35 15.44 -1.07
CA ILE A 75 0.68 14.33 -1.95
C ILE A 75 0.53 13.02 -1.19
N TRP A 76 -0.25 12.10 -1.76
CA TRP A 76 -0.49 10.75 -1.25
C TRP A 76 0.20 9.74 -2.15
N VAL A 77 1.34 9.21 -1.73
CA VAL A 77 2.14 8.28 -2.54
C VAL A 77 1.50 6.90 -2.53
N ASP A 78 1.19 6.37 -3.72
CA ASP A 78 0.70 5.00 -3.94
C ASP A 78 1.73 4.20 -4.74
N GLY A 79 2.45 3.32 -4.05
CA GLY A 79 3.49 2.46 -4.63
C GLY A 79 2.95 1.26 -5.41
N ILE A 80 1.65 1.08 -5.48
CA ILE A 80 0.89 0.03 -6.18
C ILE A 80 1.06 -1.35 -5.55
N VAL A 81 -0.02 -1.84 -4.95
CA VAL A 81 -0.16 -3.23 -4.53
C VAL A 81 -0.46 -4.12 -5.74
N THR A 82 0.22 -5.24 -5.85
CA THR A 82 0.02 -6.24 -6.90
C THR A 82 -0.47 -7.57 -6.32
N PRO A 83 -1.15 -8.40 -7.13
CA PRO A 83 -1.64 -9.71 -6.68
C PRO A 83 -0.50 -10.64 -6.25
N VAL A 84 -0.59 -11.17 -5.02
CA VAL A 84 0.44 -12.05 -4.45
C VAL A 84 0.59 -13.37 -5.21
N ASN A 85 -0.51 -13.89 -5.74
CA ASN A 85 -0.52 -15.13 -6.52
C ASN A 85 0.23 -15.03 -7.87
N ILE A 86 0.53 -13.80 -8.32
CA ILE A 86 1.25 -13.57 -9.58
C ILE A 86 2.68 -13.08 -9.30
N GLN A 87 2.85 -12.19 -8.32
CA GLN A 87 4.11 -11.46 -8.13
C GLN A 87 4.46 -11.27 -6.64
N GLN A 88 4.71 -12.36 -5.89
CA GLN A 88 5.13 -12.28 -4.48
C GLN A 88 6.28 -11.26 -4.24
N PRO A 89 7.36 -11.21 -5.07
CA PRO A 89 8.44 -10.23 -4.85
C PRO A 89 7.98 -8.76 -4.88
N GLN A 90 6.91 -8.44 -5.58
CA GLN A 90 6.38 -7.08 -5.65
C GLN A 90 5.74 -6.62 -4.32
N ALA A 91 5.20 -7.53 -3.52
CA ALA A 91 4.69 -7.21 -2.19
C ALA A 91 5.85 -6.76 -1.26
N ILE A 92 6.99 -7.46 -1.34
CA ILE A 92 8.21 -7.10 -0.59
C ILE A 92 8.75 -5.76 -1.07
N SER A 93 8.89 -5.59 -2.39
CA SER A 93 9.38 -4.36 -2.99
C SER A 93 8.54 -3.14 -2.61
N LEU A 94 7.21 -3.27 -2.53
CA LEU A 94 6.36 -2.19 -2.04
C LEU A 94 6.63 -1.86 -0.57
N MET A 95 6.85 -2.85 0.28
CA MET A 95 7.18 -2.63 1.69
C MET A 95 8.52 -1.88 1.84
N GLU A 96 9.53 -2.25 1.07
CA GLU A 96 10.83 -1.56 1.09
C GLU A 96 10.71 -0.13 0.57
N PHE A 97 9.98 0.08 -0.53
CA PHE A 97 9.67 1.42 -1.02
C PHE A 97 8.94 2.28 0.03
N GLN A 98 7.96 1.70 0.73
CA GLN A 98 7.20 2.42 1.75
C GLN A 98 8.10 2.97 2.86
N LYS A 99 9.12 2.23 3.28
CA LYS A 99 10.11 2.66 4.28
C LYS A 99 10.97 3.83 3.81
N MET A 100 11.13 4.01 2.49
CA MET A 100 11.94 5.08 1.91
C MET A 100 11.18 6.41 1.84
N ILE A 101 9.85 6.41 1.86
CA ILE A 101 9.02 7.61 1.65
C ILE A 101 9.35 8.74 2.64
N PRO A 102 9.51 8.52 3.95
CA PRO A 102 9.82 9.59 4.89
C PRO A 102 11.11 10.36 4.57
N ASP A 103 12.11 9.67 4.04
CA ASP A 103 13.41 10.28 3.69
C ASP A 103 13.36 10.95 2.31
N MET A 104 12.66 10.35 1.34
CA MET A 104 12.57 10.89 -0.04
C MET A 104 11.60 12.05 -0.16
N ALA A 105 10.51 12.00 0.58
CA ALA A 105 9.36 12.89 0.46
C ALA A 105 8.87 13.34 1.85
N PRO A 106 9.69 14.04 2.65
CA PRO A 106 9.29 14.48 3.99
C PRO A 106 7.96 15.25 3.96
N GLY A 107 7.02 14.83 4.80
CA GLY A 107 5.68 15.40 4.86
C GLY A 107 4.66 14.80 3.88
N ALA A 108 5.09 14.06 2.86
CA ALA A 108 4.15 13.34 2.00
C ALA A 108 3.45 12.21 2.76
N ARG A 109 2.22 11.95 2.38
CA ARG A 109 1.41 10.86 2.94
C ARG A 109 1.53 9.62 2.08
N SER A 110 1.04 8.49 2.58
CA SER A 110 0.98 7.25 1.81
C SER A 110 -0.41 6.62 1.79
N THR A 111 -0.73 5.98 0.68
CA THR A 111 -1.97 5.22 0.49
C THR A 111 -1.75 4.07 -0.46
N CYS A 112 -2.67 3.10 -0.48
CA CYS A 112 -2.69 2.07 -1.52
C CYS A 112 -4.08 1.45 -1.70
N GLY A 113 -4.31 0.88 -2.89
CA GLY A 113 -5.45 0.00 -3.16
C GLY A 113 -5.18 -1.41 -2.62
N LEU A 114 -5.40 -1.62 -1.32
CA LEU A 114 -5.02 -2.84 -0.60
C LEU A 114 -5.55 -4.12 -1.23
N SER A 115 -6.81 -4.14 -1.64
CA SER A 115 -7.48 -5.36 -2.13
C SER A 115 -6.83 -5.99 -3.37
N ASN A 116 -5.89 -5.28 -4.01
CA ASN A 116 -5.11 -5.82 -5.12
C ASN A 116 -4.22 -6.99 -4.68
N ILE A 117 -3.73 -7.03 -3.41
CA ILE A 117 -2.91 -8.15 -2.92
C ILE A 117 -3.62 -9.50 -3.07
N SER A 118 -4.94 -9.50 -2.92
CA SER A 118 -5.83 -10.65 -2.97
C SER A 118 -6.62 -10.77 -4.28
N ASN A 119 -6.19 -10.08 -5.34
CA ASN A 119 -6.86 -10.17 -6.64
C ASN A 119 -6.45 -11.47 -7.35
N GLY A 120 -7.43 -12.34 -7.60
CA GLY A 120 -7.23 -13.67 -8.22
C GLY A 120 -7.38 -14.85 -7.28
N PRO A 121 -6.87 -14.85 -6.03
CA PRO A 121 -7.20 -15.85 -5.03
C PRO A 121 -8.69 -16.07 -4.82
N PRO A 122 -9.12 -17.30 -4.38
CA PRO A 122 -10.49 -17.60 -3.98
C PRO A 122 -11.04 -16.62 -2.93
N ASP A 123 -12.33 -16.31 -2.99
CA ASP A 123 -12.96 -15.29 -2.14
C ASP A 123 -12.77 -15.51 -0.64
N HIS A 124 -12.77 -16.77 -0.17
CA HIS A 124 -12.58 -17.09 1.24
C HIS A 124 -11.16 -16.85 1.77
N LEU A 125 -10.16 -16.74 0.88
CA LEU A 125 -8.75 -16.47 1.20
C LEU A 125 -8.40 -14.98 1.14
N ARG A 126 -9.25 -14.18 0.51
CA ARG A 126 -8.98 -12.75 0.31
C ARG A 126 -8.90 -11.95 1.61
N PRO A 127 -9.80 -12.15 2.60
CA PRO A 127 -9.75 -11.39 3.85
C PRO A 127 -8.41 -11.53 4.56
N ILE A 128 -7.92 -12.76 4.77
CA ILE A 128 -6.67 -12.97 5.52
C ILE A 128 -5.45 -12.38 4.79
N LEU A 129 -5.41 -12.40 3.45
CA LEU A 129 -4.37 -11.74 2.66
C LEU A 129 -4.40 -10.22 2.87
N ASN A 130 -5.58 -9.61 2.79
CA ASN A 130 -5.76 -8.17 2.99
C ASN A 130 -5.36 -7.77 4.41
N GLN A 131 -5.87 -8.45 5.42
CA GLN A 131 -5.62 -8.19 6.84
C GLN A 131 -4.14 -8.32 7.17
N THR A 132 -3.50 -9.42 6.74
CA THR A 132 -2.07 -9.66 6.95
C THR A 132 -1.23 -8.55 6.31
N TYR A 133 -1.49 -8.25 5.03
CA TYR A 133 -0.69 -7.26 4.32
C TYR A 133 -0.91 -5.84 4.85
N THR A 134 -2.09 -5.52 5.38
CA THR A 134 -2.33 -4.26 6.10
C THR A 134 -1.36 -4.10 7.26
N VAL A 135 -1.26 -5.12 8.14
CA VAL A 135 -0.37 -5.05 9.30
C VAL A 135 1.10 -4.93 8.85
N MET A 136 1.49 -5.65 7.80
CA MET A 136 2.85 -5.56 7.24
C MET A 136 3.14 -4.15 6.71
N LEU A 137 2.21 -3.54 5.98
CA LEU A 137 2.33 -2.17 5.48
C LEU A 137 2.30 -1.12 6.61
N MET A 138 1.47 -1.30 7.65
CA MET A 138 1.46 -0.44 8.84
C MET A 138 2.84 -0.40 9.50
N LYS A 139 3.52 -1.54 9.65
CA LYS A 139 4.89 -1.59 10.17
C LYS A 139 5.89 -0.81 9.32
N CYS A 140 5.64 -0.72 8.01
CA CYS A 140 6.48 0.04 7.08
C CYS A 140 6.10 1.53 7.01
N GLY A 141 5.11 1.99 7.82
CA GLY A 141 4.70 3.39 7.87
C GLY A 141 3.59 3.79 6.89
N MET A 142 2.83 2.83 6.35
CA MET A 142 1.65 3.13 5.54
C MET A 142 0.58 3.83 6.37
N GLU A 143 0.13 5.00 5.93
CA GLU A 143 -0.81 5.84 6.70
C GLU A 143 -2.28 5.54 6.38
N SER A 144 -2.57 5.14 5.16
CA SER A 144 -3.94 4.85 4.75
C SER A 144 -4.04 3.74 3.72
N ILE A 145 -5.20 3.12 3.65
CA ILE A 145 -5.51 2.06 2.69
C ILE A 145 -6.92 2.26 2.12
N ILE A 146 -7.10 1.89 0.87
CA ILE A 146 -8.42 1.77 0.24
C ILE A 146 -8.78 0.29 0.28
N THR A 147 -9.80 -0.08 1.05
CA THR A 147 -10.19 -1.46 1.33
C THR A 147 -11.70 -1.63 1.47
N ASP A 148 -12.19 -2.87 1.60
CA ASP A 148 -13.61 -3.15 1.83
C ASP A 148 -13.98 -2.84 3.31
N PRO A 149 -14.85 -1.86 3.56
CA PRO A 149 -15.24 -1.50 4.93
C PRO A 149 -16.14 -2.55 5.62
N ARG A 150 -16.61 -3.56 4.89
CA ARG A 150 -17.43 -4.66 5.43
C ARG A 150 -16.59 -5.78 6.06
N ASP A 151 -15.26 -5.78 5.86
CA ASP A 151 -14.36 -6.67 6.58
C ASP A 151 -14.18 -6.15 8.01
N GLU A 152 -14.94 -6.77 8.95
CA GLU A 152 -14.94 -6.38 10.37
C GLU A 152 -13.57 -6.61 11.01
N GLN A 153 -12.84 -7.68 10.65
CA GLN A 153 -11.51 -7.96 11.17
C GLN A 153 -10.49 -6.94 10.66
N GLN A 154 -10.56 -6.59 9.38
CA GLN A 154 -9.77 -5.52 8.80
C GLN A 154 -10.00 -4.20 9.56
N THR A 155 -11.24 -3.88 9.83
CA THR A 155 -11.63 -2.68 10.58
C THR A 155 -11.12 -2.72 12.01
N ALA A 156 -11.21 -3.86 12.70
CA ALA A 156 -10.70 -4.06 14.06
C ALA A 156 -9.17 -3.90 14.12
N ILE A 157 -8.44 -4.44 13.14
CA ILE A 157 -6.99 -4.26 13.01
C ILE A 157 -6.65 -2.76 12.89
N CYS A 158 -7.31 -2.04 11.98
CA CYS A 158 -7.08 -0.61 11.77
C CYS A 158 -7.41 0.25 12.99
N LYS A 159 -8.33 -0.20 13.85
CA LYS A 159 -8.67 0.45 15.12
C LYS A 159 -7.75 0.08 16.29
N GLY A 160 -6.81 -0.85 16.10
CA GLY A 160 -5.94 -1.35 17.16
C GLY A 160 -6.62 -2.35 18.12
N GLU A 161 -7.77 -2.92 17.74
CA GLU A 161 -8.53 -3.89 18.54
C GLU A 161 -7.99 -5.33 18.41
N ARG A 162 -7.06 -5.58 17.46
CA ARG A 162 -6.41 -6.86 17.19
C ARG A 162 -4.90 -6.78 17.40
N GLN A 163 -4.50 -6.36 18.61
CA GLN A 163 -3.10 -6.23 18.97
C GLN A 163 -2.36 -7.58 18.92
N ASP A 164 -3.05 -8.67 19.19
CA ASP A 164 -2.55 -10.05 19.08
C ASP A 164 -2.03 -10.37 17.66
N VAL A 165 -2.77 -9.97 16.63
CA VAL A 165 -2.36 -10.13 15.21
C VAL A 165 -1.20 -9.18 14.87
N VAL A 166 -1.27 -7.95 15.33
CA VAL A 166 -0.22 -6.95 15.10
C VAL A 166 1.11 -7.38 15.71
N ASP A 167 1.11 -7.81 16.97
CA ASP A 167 2.32 -8.24 17.68
C ASP A 167 2.95 -9.47 17.02
N LEU A 168 2.14 -10.45 16.61
CA LEU A 168 2.61 -11.63 15.90
C LEU A 168 3.33 -11.26 14.61
N ILE A 169 2.66 -10.49 13.74
CA ILE A 169 3.19 -10.13 12.42
C ILE A 169 4.41 -9.22 12.56
N TYR A 170 4.39 -8.25 13.47
CA TYR A 170 5.54 -7.38 13.73
C TYR A 170 6.74 -8.16 14.22
N GLY A 171 6.54 -9.11 15.15
CA GLY A 171 7.60 -10.00 15.62
C GLY A 171 8.21 -10.81 14.48
N MET A 172 7.40 -11.39 13.59
CA MET A 172 7.89 -12.14 12.43
C MET A 172 8.67 -11.25 11.46
N LEU A 173 8.25 -10.01 11.23
CA LEU A 173 8.97 -9.06 10.38
C LEU A 173 10.30 -8.59 11.02
N ASP A 174 10.39 -8.60 12.35
CA ASP A 174 11.63 -8.34 13.10
C ASP A 174 12.55 -9.58 13.22
N GLY A 175 12.16 -10.70 12.60
CA GLY A 175 12.94 -11.94 12.59
C GLY A 175 12.68 -12.87 13.79
N THR A 176 11.64 -12.61 14.59
CA THR A 176 11.21 -13.51 15.66
C THR A 176 10.35 -14.63 15.09
N GLU A 177 10.83 -15.86 15.14
CA GLU A 177 10.02 -17.02 14.73
C GLU A 177 9.08 -17.41 15.88
N PRO A 178 7.74 -17.39 15.67
CA PRO A 178 6.78 -17.76 16.71
C PRO A 178 6.78 -19.28 16.97
N ASP A 179 6.50 -19.69 18.21
CA ASP A 179 6.18 -21.09 18.50
C ASP A 179 4.81 -21.45 17.91
N ARG A 180 4.83 -21.94 16.66
CA ARG A 180 3.62 -22.25 15.89
C ARG A 180 2.72 -23.29 16.53
N ALA A 181 3.27 -24.19 17.39
CA ALA A 181 2.49 -25.20 18.09
C ALA A 181 1.64 -24.59 19.21
N SER A 182 2.01 -23.43 19.73
CA SER A 182 1.26 -22.72 20.78
C SER A 182 0.23 -21.73 20.24
N LEU A 183 0.27 -21.41 18.92
CA LEU A 183 -0.67 -20.46 18.32
C LEU A 183 -2.09 -21.05 18.22
N SER A 184 -3.10 -20.18 18.37
CA SER A 184 -4.45 -20.52 17.93
C SER A 184 -4.46 -20.77 16.43
N LYS A 185 -5.48 -21.50 15.92
CA LYS A 185 -5.61 -21.73 14.47
C LYS A 185 -5.61 -20.43 13.69
N GLU A 186 -6.33 -19.43 14.16
CA GLU A 186 -6.42 -18.11 13.51
C GLU A 186 -5.05 -17.43 13.43
N LEU A 187 -4.31 -17.35 14.53
CA LEU A 187 -2.96 -16.74 14.53
C LEU A 187 -1.97 -17.55 13.69
N LEU A 188 -2.10 -18.88 13.66
CA LEU A 188 -1.29 -19.72 12.76
C LEU A 188 -1.59 -19.41 11.30
N ASP A 189 -2.84 -19.18 10.93
CA ASP A 189 -3.24 -18.83 9.58
C ASP A 189 -2.63 -17.46 9.16
N TYR A 190 -2.58 -16.47 10.07
CA TYR A 190 -1.84 -15.23 9.85
C TYR A 190 -0.33 -15.46 9.65
N ALA A 191 0.30 -16.28 10.51
CA ALA A 191 1.72 -16.58 10.38
C ALA A 191 2.06 -17.26 9.04
N LYS A 192 1.27 -18.23 8.61
CA LYS A 192 1.40 -18.87 7.29
C LYS A 192 1.23 -17.86 6.15
N THR A 193 0.31 -16.92 6.30
CA THR A 193 0.06 -15.89 5.28
C THR A 193 1.22 -14.89 5.20
N VAL A 194 1.86 -14.55 6.32
CA VAL A 194 3.11 -13.77 6.32
C VAL A 194 4.20 -14.48 5.50
N ASP A 195 4.38 -15.79 5.70
CA ASP A 195 5.39 -16.56 4.96
C ASP A 195 5.11 -16.58 3.44
N VAL A 196 3.84 -16.67 3.05
CA VAL A 196 3.45 -16.58 1.64
C VAL A 196 3.75 -15.17 1.08
N ILE A 197 3.34 -14.12 1.76
CA ILE A 197 3.57 -12.74 1.28
C ILE A 197 5.07 -12.44 1.19
N LEU A 198 5.88 -12.95 2.15
CA LEU A 198 7.34 -12.80 2.13
C LEU A 198 8.06 -13.76 1.16
N GLY A 199 7.33 -14.61 0.44
CA GLY A 199 7.92 -15.58 -0.50
C GLY A 199 8.71 -16.71 0.16
N LYS A 200 8.63 -16.88 1.49
CA LYS A 200 9.20 -18.03 2.22
C LYS A 200 8.46 -19.32 1.84
N THR A 201 7.18 -19.20 1.55
CA THR A 201 6.34 -20.25 0.99
C THR A 201 5.78 -19.78 -0.35
N LEU A 202 5.87 -20.63 -1.38
CA LEU A 202 5.25 -20.33 -2.68
C LEU A 202 3.73 -20.26 -2.53
N TYR A 203 3.13 -19.29 -3.18
CA TYR A 203 1.68 -19.15 -3.21
C TYR A 203 1.02 -20.40 -3.80
N SER A 204 0.00 -20.89 -3.13
CA SER A 204 -0.96 -21.87 -3.64
C SER A 204 -2.30 -21.62 -2.94
N ASP A 205 -3.44 -21.95 -3.52
CA ASP A 205 -4.75 -21.75 -2.90
C ASP A 205 -4.96 -22.60 -1.62
N SER A 206 -4.01 -23.45 -1.26
CA SER A 206 -4.03 -24.33 -0.08
C SER A 206 -2.95 -24.01 0.96
N TRP A 207 -2.33 -22.82 0.93
CA TRP A 207 -1.24 -22.50 1.88
C TRP A 207 -1.65 -22.59 3.36
N LEU A 208 -2.94 -22.42 3.68
CA LEU A 208 -3.44 -22.54 5.04
C LEU A 208 -3.57 -24.00 5.50
N GLU A 209 -3.57 -24.94 4.59
CA GLU A 209 -3.76 -26.38 4.87
C GLU A 209 -2.41 -27.12 5.04
N ILE A 210 -1.30 -26.49 4.65
CA ILE A 210 0.05 -27.07 4.66
C ILE A 210 0.76 -26.85 6.00
#